data_65ec45937fae2b3d6bf4372a56b7c0d4
#
_entry.id   65ec45937fae2b3d6bf4372a56b7c0d4
#
_cell.length_a   1.000
_cell.length_b   1.000
_cell.length_c   1.000
_cell.angle_alpha   90.00
_cell.angle_beta   90.00
_cell.angle_gamma   90.00
#
_symmetry.space_group_name_H-M   'P 1'
#
loop_
_entity.id
_entity.type
_entity.pdbx_description
1 polymer ?
#
loop_
_entity_poly.entity_id
_entity_poly.type
_entity_poly.pdbx_seq_one_letter_code
_entity_poly.pdbx_strand_id
1 'polypeptide(L)'
;MTKDDKQTEEKIFTAATDVFEKKGLAAARMQDIADKAGINKALLHYYFRTKDKLFLAVFDKLADKMFRKFASIFERDMPFEEKITYFFKEHMTFLQKNPRLPMFILAEINRNPKLIELFLTKVNLNSIKERIAGDIAGKLPEEAVPHLLVTIISLSVFPIAAKPILEGILRTGGINYNDFIEERKTVAPEFIIRMLKQSAIESDEELQSDNKNHQ
;
A
#
# COMPACT_ATOMS: atom_id res chain seq x y z
N MET A 1 30.84 6.32 -6.48
CA MET A 1 30.19 6.69 -5.21
C MET A 1 30.91 5.99 -4.08
N THR A 2 31.49 6.74 -3.17
CA THR A 2 32.21 6.21 -2.01
C THR A 2 31.23 5.66 -0.97
N LYS A 3 31.73 4.92 0.03
CA LYS A 3 30.91 4.42 1.15
C LYS A 3 30.30 5.58 1.96
N ASP A 4 31.04 6.67 2.10
CA ASP A 4 30.59 7.88 2.79
C ASP A 4 29.50 8.64 2.04
N ASP A 5 29.56 8.65 0.69
CA ASP A 5 28.50 9.22 -0.14
C ASP A 5 27.16 8.51 0.05
N LYS A 6 27.17 7.17 0.06
CA LYS A 6 25.95 6.36 0.28
C LYS A 6 25.36 6.62 1.67
N GLN A 7 26.20 6.70 2.70
CA GLN A 7 25.73 6.96 4.06
C GLN A 7 25.12 8.36 4.20
N THR A 8 25.73 9.36 3.53
CA THR A 8 25.21 10.72 3.51
C THR A 8 23.88 10.81 2.78
N GLU A 9 23.76 10.15 1.63
CA GLU A 9 22.51 10.09 0.87
C GLU A 9 21.39 9.43 1.67
N GLU A 10 21.65 8.34 2.41
CA GLU A 10 20.66 7.69 3.29
C GLU A 10 20.21 8.61 4.44
N LYS A 11 21.11 9.38 5.04
CA LYS A 11 20.76 10.39 6.05
C LYS A 11 19.84 11.46 5.46
N ILE A 12 20.17 11.94 4.25
CA ILE A 12 19.34 12.92 3.53
C ILE A 12 17.94 12.33 3.26
N PHE A 13 17.85 11.10 2.74
CA PHE A 13 16.57 10.45 2.47
C PHE A 13 15.72 10.27 3.72
N THR A 14 16.32 9.83 4.82
CA THR A 14 15.60 9.64 6.10
C THR A 14 15.07 10.97 6.63
N ALA A 15 15.90 12.01 6.63
CA ALA A 15 15.51 13.35 7.07
C ALA A 15 14.43 13.96 6.18
N ALA A 16 14.60 13.85 4.85
CA ALA A 16 13.66 14.39 3.87
C ALA A 16 12.29 13.68 3.94
N THR A 17 12.29 12.35 4.09
CA THR A 17 11.06 11.58 4.29
C THR A 17 10.26 12.10 5.48
N ASP A 18 10.88 12.22 6.65
CA ASP A 18 10.16 12.69 7.85
C ASP A 18 9.68 14.16 7.71
N VAL A 19 10.45 15.02 7.06
CA VAL A 19 10.03 16.42 6.83
C VAL A 19 8.87 16.47 5.82
N PHE A 20 8.92 15.73 4.73
CA PHE A 20 7.86 15.71 3.73
C PHE A 20 6.58 15.04 4.25
N GLU A 21 6.68 13.95 5.00
CA GLU A 21 5.51 13.31 5.63
C GLU A 21 4.80 14.20 6.64
N LYS A 22 5.55 15.09 7.33
CA LYS A 22 4.98 16.01 8.32
C LYS A 22 4.41 17.29 7.71
N LYS A 23 5.11 17.86 6.72
CA LYS A 23 4.82 19.20 6.20
C LYS A 23 4.24 19.19 4.78
N GLY A 24 4.34 18.08 4.06
CA GLY A 24 4.10 18.00 2.61
C GLY A 24 5.19 18.74 1.80
N LEU A 25 5.15 18.58 0.48
CA LEU A 25 6.11 19.27 -0.42
C LEU A 25 6.06 20.81 -0.29
N ALA A 26 4.86 21.39 -0.23
CA ALA A 26 4.69 22.84 -0.26
C ALA A 26 5.38 23.53 0.94
N ALA A 27 5.15 23.06 2.16
CA ALA A 27 5.63 23.70 3.38
C ALA A 27 7.04 23.25 3.82
N ALA A 28 7.59 22.18 3.24
CA ALA A 28 8.94 21.72 3.54
C ALA A 28 10.01 22.70 3.04
N ARG A 29 11.07 22.88 3.83
CA ARG A 29 12.21 23.73 3.47
C ARG A 29 13.48 22.90 3.41
N MET A 30 14.37 23.19 2.44
CA MET A 30 15.68 22.53 2.32
C MET A 30 16.53 22.71 3.59
N GLN A 31 16.40 23.85 4.30
CA GLN A 31 17.10 24.06 5.57
C GLN A 31 16.63 23.05 6.63
N ASP A 32 15.31 22.84 6.80
CA ASP A 32 14.79 21.88 7.79
C ASP A 32 15.32 20.47 7.54
N ILE A 33 15.48 20.10 6.26
CA ILE A 33 16.00 18.79 5.85
C ILE A 33 17.51 18.70 6.16
N ALA A 34 18.28 19.73 5.83
CA ALA A 34 19.71 19.76 6.10
C ALA A 34 20.01 19.67 7.61
N ASP A 35 19.32 20.48 8.41
CA ASP A 35 19.46 20.50 9.88
C ASP A 35 19.12 19.10 10.47
N LYS A 36 18.04 18.49 10.00
CA LYS A 36 17.64 17.16 10.44
C LYS A 36 18.59 16.06 10.00
N ALA A 37 19.20 16.17 8.83
CA ALA A 37 20.19 15.22 8.32
C ALA A 37 21.58 15.39 8.99
N GLY A 38 21.78 16.46 9.78
CA GLY A 38 23.07 16.80 10.39
C GLY A 38 24.13 17.21 9.36
N ILE A 39 23.71 17.86 8.25
CA ILE A 39 24.60 18.35 7.20
C ILE A 39 24.35 19.85 6.93
N ASN A 40 25.30 20.49 6.27
CA ASN A 40 25.07 21.86 5.82
C ASN A 40 24.21 21.91 4.54
N LYS A 41 23.54 23.04 4.32
CA LYS A 41 22.66 23.25 3.18
C LYS A 41 23.38 23.17 1.82
N ALA A 42 24.68 23.55 1.77
CA ALA A 42 25.47 23.47 0.55
C ALA A 42 25.67 22.01 0.11
N LEU A 43 25.98 21.13 1.07
CA LEU A 43 26.08 19.69 0.80
C LEU A 43 24.74 19.09 0.35
N LEU A 44 23.62 19.48 0.96
CA LEU A 44 22.31 19.05 0.50
C LEU A 44 22.05 19.50 -0.95
N HIS A 45 22.39 20.75 -1.31
CA HIS A 45 22.27 21.25 -2.68
C HIS A 45 23.23 20.57 -3.67
N TYR A 46 24.36 20.08 -3.20
CA TYR A 46 25.27 19.29 -4.04
C TYR A 46 24.61 17.97 -4.47
N TYR A 47 23.96 17.26 -3.53
CA TYR A 47 23.25 16.01 -3.84
C TYR A 47 21.91 16.26 -4.59
N PHE A 48 21.14 17.24 -4.12
CA PHE A 48 19.80 17.52 -4.64
C PHE A 48 19.65 19.02 -4.88
N ARG A 49 19.82 19.44 -6.13
CA ARG A 49 19.82 20.85 -6.53
C ARG A 49 18.55 21.62 -6.16
N THR A 50 17.39 20.94 -6.13
CA THR A 50 16.10 21.56 -5.82
C THR A 50 15.29 20.68 -4.88
N LYS A 51 14.36 21.32 -4.14
CA LYS A 51 13.42 20.64 -3.26
C LYS A 51 12.56 19.63 -4.03
N ASP A 52 12.12 19.99 -5.23
CA ASP A 52 11.29 19.11 -6.07
C ASP A 52 12.04 17.86 -6.52
N LYS A 53 13.30 17.97 -6.90
CA LYS A 53 14.12 16.81 -7.24
C LYS A 53 14.34 15.88 -6.05
N LEU A 54 14.58 16.43 -4.87
CA LEU A 54 14.70 15.65 -3.64
C LEU A 54 13.37 14.98 -3.32
N PHE A 55 12.25 15.70 -3.44
CA PHE A 55 10.92 15.16 -3.20
C PHE A 55 10.61 13.99 -4.14
N LEU A 56 10.83 14.15 -5.45
CA LEU A 56 10.61 13.07 -6.43
C LEU A 56 11.45 11.84 -6.12
N ALA A 57 12.71 12.00 -5.73
CA ALA A 57 13.60 10.91 -5.36
C ALA A 57 13.11 10.18 -4.08
N VAL A 58 12.66 10.95 -3.07
CA VAL A 58 12.06 10.39 -1.85
C VAL A 58 10.77 9.67 -2.16
N PHE A 59 9.87 10.29 -2.93
CA PHE A 59 8.59 9.72 -3.32
C PHE A 59 8.78 8.42 -4.12
N ASP A 60 9.70 8.41 -5.08
CA ASP A 60 10.07 7.23 -5.87
C ASP A 60 10.57 6.09 -4.98
N LYS A 61 11.48 6.38 -4.04
CA LYS A 61 12.01 5.38 -3.10
C LYS A 61 10.94 4.81 -2.16
N LEU A 62 10.00 5.64 -1.70
CA LEU A 62 8.89 5.21 -0.87
C LEU A 62 7.90 4.35 -1.66
N ALA A 63 7.56 4.77 -2.89
CA ALA A 63 6.73 4.03 -3.80
C ALA A 63 7.35 2.65 -4.08
N ASP A 64 8.63 2.61 -4.42
CA ASP A 64 9.36 1.38 -4.69
C ASP A 64 9.32 0.41 -3.49
N LYS A 65 9.62 0.90 -2.29
CA LYS A 65 9.59 0.12 -1.05
C LYS A 65 8.20 -0.46 -0.75
N MET A 66 7.14 0.32 -1.00
CA MET A 66 5.77 -0.09 -0.73
C MET A 66 5.26 -1.08 -1.79
N PHE A 67 5.42 -0.75 -3.08
CA PHE A 67 4.76 -1.50 -4.14
C PHE A 67 5.47 -2.78 -4.55
N ARG A 68 6.79 -2.76 -4.78
CA ARG A 68 7.49 -3.98 -5.22
C ARG A 68 7.37 -5.11 -4.21
N LYS A 69 7.51 -4.79 -2.92
CA LYS A 69 7.39 -5.82 -1.87
C LYS A 69 6.01 -6.49 -1.91
N PHE A 70 4.95 -5.71 -2.08
CA PHE A 70 3.59 -6.23 -1.99
C PHE A 70 3.08 -6.79 -3.31
N ALA A 71 3.47 -6.22 -4.45
CA ALA A 71 3.20 -6.78 -5.77
C ALA A 71 3.77 -8.19 -5.91
N SER A 72 5.01 -8.41 -5.46
CA SER A 72 5.66 -9.71 -5.53
C SER A 72 4.96 -10.83 -4.75
N ILE A 73 4.08 -10.51 -3.82
CA ILE A 73 3.29 -11.52 -3.09
C ILE A 73 2.32 -12.22 -4.04
N PHE A 74 1.67 -11.44 -4.92
CA PHE A 74 0.73 -11.98 -5.90
C PHE A 74 1.41 -12.75 -7.04
N GLU A 75 2.72 -12.58 -7.19
CA GLU A 75 3.54 -13.31 -8.16
C GLU A 75 4.02 -14.69 -7.67
N ARG A 76 3.83 -15.01 -6.38
CA ARG A 76 4.26 -16.29 -5.81
C ARG A 76 3.37 -17.43 -6.29
N ASP A 77 3.97 -18.61 -6.42
CA ASP A 77 3.25 -19.86 -6.68
C ASP A 77 2.75 -20.44 -5.34
N MET A 78 1.57 -19.98 -4.94
CA MET A 78 0.87 -20.40 -3.72
C MET A 78 -0.63 -20.12 -3.87
N PRO A 79 -1.51 -20.81 -3.12
CA PRO A 79 -2.96 -20.57 -3.14
C PRO A 79 -3.32 -19.11 -2.88
N PHE A 80 -4.36 -18.61 -3.55
CA PHE A 80 -4.80 -17.21 -3.41
C PHE A 80 -5.11 -16.84 -1.96
N GLU A 81 -5.73 -17.73 -1.22
CA GLU A 81 -6.07 -17.55 0.19
C GLU A 81 -4.82 -17.30 1.05
N GLU A 82 -3.73 -18.00 0.76
CA GLU A 82 -2.44 -17.80 1.42
C GLU A 82 -1.80 -16.46 1.00
N LYS A 83 -1.86 -16.11 -0.31
CA LYS A 83 -1.39 -14.80 -0.81
C LYS A 83 -2.07 -13.65 -0.07
N ILE A 84 -3.40 -13.69 0.04
CA ILE A 84 -4.20 -12.66 0.72
C ILE A 84 -3.85 -12.57 2.20
N THR A 85 -3.80 -13.69 2.91
CA THR A 85 -3.44 -13.73 4.32
C THR A 85 -2.04 -13.16 4.56
N TYR A 86 -1.07 -13.57 3.74
CA TYR A 86 0.30 -13.08 3.83
C TYR A 86 0.39 -11.59 3.48
N PHE A 87 -0.34 -11.13 2.45
CA PHE A 87 -0.41 -9.72 2.09
C PHE A 87 -0.91 -8.86 3.25
N PHE A 88 -2.04 -9.20 3.86
CA PHE A 88 -2.61 -8.41 4.96
C PHE A 88 -1.64 -8.33 6.14
N LYS A 89 -1.04 -9.45 6.54
CA LYS A 89 -0.08 -9.50 7.62
C LYS A 89 1.12 -8.58 7.37
N GLU A 90 1.74 -8.70 6.21
CA GLU A 90 2.95 -7.94 5.88
C GLU A 90 2.65 -6.46 5.59
N HIS A 91 1.58 -6.19 4.84
CA HIS A 91 1.22 -4.83 4.45
C HIS A 91 0.76 -3.99 5.64
N MET A 92 -0.15 -4.51 6.46
CA MET A 92 -0.60 -3.80 7.65
C MET A 92 0.53 -3.61 8.67
N THR A 93 1.41 -4.60 8.85
CA THR A 93 2.60 -4.46 9.71
C THR A 93 3.54 -3.37 9.19
N PHE A 94 3.74 -3.29 7.87
CA PHE A 94 4.52 -2.22 7.25
C PHE A 94 3.87 -0.85 7.46
N LEU A 95 2.56 -0.73 7.26
CA LEU A 95 1.85 0.53 7.45
C LEU A 95 1.80 0.97 8.92
N GLN A 96 1.68 0.06 9.88
CA GLN A 96 1.80 0.38 11.30
C GLN A 96 3.17 1.01 11.66
N LYS A 97 4.24 0.51 11.03
CA LYS A 97 5.59 1.09 11.20
C LYS A 97 5.76 2.43 10.48
N ASN A 98 4.90 2.72 9.51
CA ASN A 98 4.94 3.94 8.68
C ASN A 98 3.55 4.61 8.62
N PRO A 99 2.95 5.01 9.76
CA PRO A 99 1.52 5.37 9.84
C PRO A 99 1.15 6.65 9.07
N ARG A 100 2.11 7.52 8.78
CA ARG A 100 1.89 8.74 7.98
C ARG A 100 1.95 8.51 6.49
N LEU A 101 2.58 7.41 6.06
CA LEU A 101 2.86 7.14 4.65
C LEU A 101 1.58 7.08 3.77
N PRO A 102 0.48 6.39 4.17
CA PRO A 102 -0.72 6.35 3.34
C PRO A 102 -1.30 7.74 3.07
N MET A 103 -1.46 8.54 4.11
CA MET A 103 -2.02 9.90 3.97
C MET A 103 -1.09 10.84 3.20
N PHE A 104 0.22 10.73 3.40
CA PHE A 104 1.21 11.48 2.64
C PHE A 104 1.09 11.17 1.14
N ILE A 105 1.10 9.89 0.77
CA ILE A 105 1.00 9.47 -0.64
C ILE A 105 -0.31 9.96 -1.28
N LEU A 106 -1.44 9.72 -0.61
CA LEU A 106 -2.75 10.15 -1.11
C LEU A 106 -2.83 11.66 -1.28
N ALA A 107 -2.33 12.43 -0.31
CA ALA A 107 -2.34 13.89 -0.37
C ALA A 107 -1.47 14.44 -1.52
N GLU A 108 -0.28 13.88 -1.73
CA GLU A 108 0.62 14.36 -2.78
C GLU A 108 0.15 13.95 -4.18
N ILE A 109 -0.43 12.75 -4.36
CA ILE A 109 -1.06 12.35 -5.63
C ILE A 109 -2.27 13.24 -5.94
N ASN A 110 -3.12 13.55 -4.94
CA ASN A 110 -4.25 14.45 -5.15
C ASN A 110 -3.83 15.88 -5.54
N ARG A 111 -2.68 16.35 -5.04
CA ARG A 111 -2.12 17.67 -5.45
C ARG A 111 -1.46 17.65 -6.82
N ASN A 112 -0.80 16.55 -7.15
CA ASN A 112 -0.11 16.36 -8.41
C ASN A 112 -0.41 14.96 -8.99
N PRO A 113 -1.48 14.83 -9.81
CA PRO A 113 -1.89 13.55 -10.40
C PRO A 113 -0.79 12.85 -11.22
N LYS A 114 0.19 13.58 -11.75
CA LYS A 114 1.32 13.00 -12.50
C LYS A 114 2.18 12.06 -11.63
N LEU A 115 2.15 12.21 -10.31
CA LEU A 115 2.85 11.29 -9.40
C LEU A 115 2.30 9.86 -9.47
N ILE A 116 1.06 9.66 -9.94
CA ILE A 116 0.50 8.32 -10.13
C ILE A 116 1.30 7.53 -11.17
N GLU A 117 1.87 8.19 -12.19
CA GLU A 117 2.68 7.54 -13.22
C GLU A 117 3.94 6.90 -12.62
N LEU A 118 4.61 7.59 -11.67
CA LEU A 118 5.75 7.03 -10.92
C LEU A 118 5.35 5.78 -10.13
N PHE A 119 4.14 5.76 -9.63
CA PHE A 119 3.56 4.61 -8.96
C PHE A 119 3.34 3.44 -9.91
N LEU A 120 2.66 3.69 -11.02
CA LEU A 120 2.26 2.66 -11.98
C LEU A 120 3.46 2.02 -12.68
N THR A 121 4.57 2.77 -12.85
CA THR A 121 5.81 2.21 -13.40
C THR A 121 6.51 1.20 -12.48
N LYS A 122 6.20 1.21 -11.17
CA LYS A 122 6.81 0.29 -10.19
C LYS A 122 6.12 -1.06 -10.11
N VAL A 123 4.90 -1.14 -10.63
CA VAL A 123 4.04 -2.32 -10.52
C VAL A 123 3.50 -2.69 -11.89
N ASN A 124 3.73 -3.91 -12.32
CA ASN A 124 3.04 -4.44 -13.49
C ASN A 124 1.60 -4.82 -13.10
N LEU A 125 0.71 -3.81 -13.08
CA LEU A 125 -0.69 -4.01 -12.70
C LEU A 125 -1.41 -5.02 -13.58
N ASN A 126 -1.06 -5.10 -14.87
CA ASN A 126 -1.68 -6.07 -15.78
C ASN A 126 -1.30 -7.49 -15.38
N SER A 127 -0.02 -7.75 -15.11
CA SER A 127 0.43 -9.06 -14.63
C SER A 127 -0.24 -9.46 -13.30
N ILE A 128 -0.42 -8.50 -12.37
CA ILE A 128 -1.12 -8.77 -11.12
C ILE A 128 -2.60 -9.10 -11.37
N LYS A 129 -3.28 -8.32 -12.23
CA LYS A 129 -4.68 -8.58 -12.60
C LYS A 129 -4.85 -9.96 -13.23
N GLU A 130 -4.01 -10.31 -14.21
CA GLU A 130 -4.05 -11.61 -14.89
C GLU A 130 -3.84 -12.77 -13.90
N ARG A 131 -2.88 -12.64 -12.99
CA ARG A 131 -2.64 -13.66 -11.95
C ARG A 131 -3.80 -13.79 -10.98
N ILE A 132 -4.34 -12.68 -10.50
CA ILE A 132 -5.53 -12.71 -9.63
C ILE A 132 -6.71 -13.31 -10.37
N ALA A 133 -6.95 -12.92 -11.63
CA ALA A 133 -8.00 -13.51 -12.44
C ALA A 133 -7.83 -15.03 -12.58
N GLY A 134 -6.61 -15.52 -12.83
CA GLY A 134 -6.31 -16.95 -12.85
C GLY A 134 -6.53 -17.64 -11.50
N ASP A 135 -6.11 -17.02 -10.41
CA ASP A 135 -6.26 -17.57 -9.04
C ASP A 135 -7.74 -17.69 -8.59
N ILE A 136 -8.61 -16.81 -9.11
CA ILE A 136 -10.05 -16.77 -8.76
C ILE A 136 -10.95 -17.31 -9.88
N ALA A 137 -10.36 -17.85 -10.94
CA ALA A 137 -11.12 -18.45 -12.04
C ALA A 137 -12.10 -19.51 -11.52
N GLY A 138 -13.36 -19.43 -11.98
CA GLY A 138 -14.44 -20.30 -11.50
C GLY A 138 -15.03 -19.92 -10.14
N LYS A 139 -14.48 -18.87 -9.45
CA LYS A 139 -15.02 -18.35 -8.19
C LYS A 139 -15.69 -16.98 -8.38
N LEU A 140 -15.12 -16.14 -9.23
CA LEU A 140 -15.65 -14.82 -9.59
C LEU A 140 -15.42 -14.54 -11.07
N PRO A 141 -16.30 -13.75 -11.73
CA PRO A 141 -16.08 -13.28 -13.09
C PRO A 141 -14.88 -12.33 -13.14
N GLU A 142 -14.22 -12.25 -14.31
CA GLU A 142 -13.02 -11.45 -14.51
C GLU A 142 -13.27 -9.95 -14.23
N GLU A 143 -14.48 -9.48 -14.51
CA GLU A 143 -14.93 -8.10 -14.24
C GLU A 143 -14.91 -7.74 -12.74
N ALA A 144 -14.93 -8.73 -11.86
CA ALA A 144 -14.85 -8.52 -10.42
C ALA A 144 -13.41 -8.25 -9.92
N VAL A 145 -12.36 -8.55 -10.72
CA VAL A 145 -10.97 -8.38 -10.32
C VAL A 145 -10.64 -6.94 -9.88
N PRO A 146 -11.04 -5.87 -10.59
CA PRO A 146 -10.82 -4.49 -10.13
C PRO A 146 -11.48 -4.21 -8.78
N HIS A 147 -12.70 -4.67 -8.55
CA HIS A 147 -13.42 -4.52 -7.29
C HIS A 147 -12.71 -5.26 -6.15
N LEU A 148 -12.23 -6.48 -6.39
CA LEU A 148 -11.46 -7.25 -5.43
C LEU A 148 -10.16 -6.54 -5.05
N LEU A 149 -9.41 -6.01 -6.03
CA LEU A 149 -8.19 -5.23 -5.78
C LEU A 149 -8.46 -4.00 -4.92
N VAL A 150 -9.50 -3.23 -5.24
CA VAL A 150 -9.89 -2.05 -4.46
C VAL A 150 -10.29 -2.46 -3.04
N THR A 151 -11.02 -3.57 -2.88
CA THR A 151 -11.41 -4.11 -1.57
C THR A 151 -10.18 -4.48 -0.73
N ILE A 152 -9.22 -5.21 -1.29
CA ILE A 152 -7.98 -5.61 -0.62
C ILE A 152 -7.21 -4.38 -0.13
N ILE A 153 -7.02 -3.39 -1.01
CA ILE A 153 -6.30 -2.15 -0.68
C ILE A 153 -7.05 -1.36 0.39
N SER A 154 -8.36 -1.18 0.24
CA SER A 154 -9.20 -0.42 1.17
C SER A 154 -9.21 -1.05 2.56
N LEU A 155 -9.39 -2.36 2.66
CA LEU A 155 -9.42 -3.07 3.94
C LEU A 155 -8.07 -3.04 4.67
N SER A 156 -6.96 -2.90 3.97
CA SER A 156 -5.62 -2.86 4.57
C SER A 156 -5.13 -1.45 4.84
N VAL A 157 -5.43 -0.46 3.97
CA VAL A 157 -4.92 0.91 4.07
C VAL A 157 -5.79 1.79 4.96
N PHE A 158 -7.12 1.76 4.77
CA PHE A 158 -8.05 2.65 5.46
C PHE A 158 -7.92 2.60 7.00
N PRO A 159 -7.80 1.42 7.64
CA PRO A 159 -7.67 1.37 9.10
C PRO A 159 -6.47 2.14 9.64
N ILE A 160 -5.37 2.19 8.91
CA ILE A 160 -4.16 2.92 9.30
C ILE A 160 -4.27 4.41 8.93
N ALA A 161 -4.74 4.70 7.72
CA ALA A 161 -4.90 6.08 7.24
C ALA A 161 -5.91 6.87 8.06
N ALA A 162 -7.03 6.25 8.45
CA ALA A 162 -8.10 6.84 9.23
C ALA A 162 -7.97 6.62 10.75
N LYS A 163 -6.76 6.32 11.26
CA LYS A 163 -6.50 6.04 12.68
C LYS A 163 -7.24 6.99 13.64
N PRO A 164 -7.17 8.35 13.51
CA PRO A 164 -7.80 9.24 14.47
C PRO A 164 -9.32 9.05 14.57
N ILE A 165 -9.97 8.74 13.44
CA ILE A 165 -11.42 8.50 13.38
C ILE A 165 -11.75 7.16 14.01
N LEU A 166 -11.05 6.11 13.60
CA LEU A 166 -11.31 4.75 14.08
C LEU A 166 -10.98 4.59 15.56
N GLU A 167 -9.88 5.17 16.03
CA GLU A 167 -9.53 5.17 17.45
C GLU A 167 -10.64 5.83 18.31
N GLY A 168 -11.24 6.92 17.80
CA GLY A 168 -12.40 7.54 18.42
C GLY A 168 -13.61 6.62 18.48
N ILE A 169 -13.97 5.98 17.36
CA ILE A 169 -15.12 5.05 17.27
C ILE A 169 -14.90 3.82 18.15
N LEU A 170 -13.75 3.17 18.04
CA LEU A 170 -13.44 1.94 18.79
C LEU A 170 -13.44 2.17 20.30
N ARG A 171 -12.94 3.33 20.75
CA ARG A 171 -12.93 3.72 22.15
C ARG A 171 -14.33 3.80 22.75
N THR A 172 -15.37 4.17 21.98
CA THR A 172 -16.76 4.19 22.47
C THR A 172 -17.27 2.78 22.83
N GLY A 173 -16.73 1.75 22.17
CA GLY A 173 -16.99 0.32 22.46
C GLY A 173 -15.98 -0.33 23.39
N GLY A 174 -15.05 0.44 24.02
CA GLY A 174 -14.03 -0.12 24.90
C GLY A 174 -12.92 -0.90 24.17
N ILE A 175 -12.80 -0.77 22.85
CA ILE A 175 -11.85 -1.52 22.03
C ILE A 175 -10.57 -0.72 21.88
N ASN A 176 -9.41 -1.35 22.16
CA ASN A 176 -8.09 -0.77 21.89
C ASN A 176 -7.77 -0.79 20.40
N TYR A 177 -7.35 0.35 19.85
CA TYR A 177 -7.02 0.47 18.44
C TYR A 177 -5.89 -0.48 17.98
N ASN A 178 -4.83 -0.63 18.77
CA ASN A 178 -3.70 -1.48 18.37
C ASN A 178 -4.10 -2.96 18.35
N ASP A 179 -4.86 -3.40 19.35
CA ASP A 179 -5.38 -4.78 19.41
C ASP A 179 -6.32 -5.05 18.23
N PHE A 180 -7.21 -4.11 17.90
CA PHE A 180 -8.06 -4.17 16.74
C PHE A 180 -7.27 -4.30 15.43
N ILE A 181 -6.17 -3.55 15.25
CA ILE A 181 -5.34 -3.64 14.05
C ILE A 181 -4.59 -4.98 13.98
N GLU A 182 -4.14 -5.53 15.11
CA GLU A 182 -3.52 -6.86 15.12
C GLU A 182 -4.53 -7.95 14.73
N GLU A 183 -5.73 -7.92 15.30
CA GLU A 183 -6.81 -8.86 14.95
C GLU A 183 -7.21 -8.73 13.48
N ARG A 184 -7.27 -7.50 12.96
CA ARG A 184 -7.68 -7.22 11.58
C ARG A 184 -6.76 -7.84 10.53
N LYS A 185 -5.49 -8.10 10.85
CA LYS A 185 -4.57 -8.81 9.94
C LYS A 185 -5.04 -10.22 9.61
N THR A 186 -5.87 -10.81 10.47
CA THR A 186 -6.49 -12.13 10.27
C THR A 186 -7.93 -12.00 9.78
N VAL A 187 -8.72 -11.15 10.41
CA VAL A 187 -10.16 -11.01 10.12
C VAL A 187 -10.41 -10.45 8.72
N ALA A 188 -9.61 -9.47 8.27
CA ALA A 188 -9.83 -8.86 6.96
C ALA A 188 -9.61 -9.83 5.77
N PRO A 189 -8.53 -10.63 5.71
CA PRO A 189 -8.41 -11.65 4.68
C PRO A 189 -9.49 -12.73 4.77
N GLU A 190 -9.95 -13.11 5.97
CA GLU A 190 -11.04 -14.08 6.11
C GLU A 190 -12.34 -13.62 5.47
N PHE A 191 -12.69 -12.35 5.53
CA PHE A 191 -13.87 -11.82 4.84
C PHE A 191 -13.79 -12.02 3.32
N ILE A 192 -12.62 -11.76 2.73
CA ILE A 192 -12.39 -11.97 1.29
C ILE A 192 -12.48 -13.45 0.94
N ILE A 193 -11.82 -14.30 1.72
CA ILE A 193 -11.79 -15.75 1.50
C ILE A 193 -13.20 -16.35 1.60
N ARG A 194 -14.00 -15.93 2.58
CA ARG A 194 -15.39 -16.38 2.74
C ARG A 194 -16.27 -15.93 1.57
N MET A 195 -16.14 -14.67 1.14
CA MET A 195 -16.85 -14.16 -0.03
C MET A 195 -16.54 -15.00 -1.28
N LEU A 196 -15.27 -15.31 -1.55
CA LEU A 196 -14.85 -16.10 -2.70
C LEU A 196 -15.41 -17.54 -2.65
N LYS A 197 -15.45 -18.15 -1.46
CA LYS A 197 -16.00 -19.51 -1.28
C LYS A 197 -17.51 -19.54 -1.52
N GLN A 198 -18.23 -18.54 -1.04
CA GLN A 198 -19.68 -18.45 -1.22
C GLN A 198 -20.03 -18.24 -2.69
N SER A 199 -19.34 -17.34 -3.38
CA SER A 199 -19.59 -17.11 -4.82
C SER A 199 -19.31 -18.35 -5.67
N ALA A 200 -18.32 -19.18 -5.30
CA ALA A 200 -18.05 -20.43 -6.00
C ALA A 200 -19.20 -21.43 -5.85
N ILE A 201 -19.80 -21.53 -4.65
CA ILE A 201 -20.96 -22.43 -4.40
C ILE A 201 -22.18 -21.99 -5.22
N GLU A 202 -22.48 -20.68 -5.23
CA GLU A 202 -23.59 -20.12 -5.99
C GLU A 202 -23.43 -20.37 -7.51
N SER A 203 -22.21 -20.22 -8.04
CA SER A 203 -21.92 -20.51 -9.45
C SER A 203 -22.11 -22.00 -9.82
N ASP A 204 -21.72 -22.92 -8.93
CA ASP A 204 -21.89 -24.36 -9.14
C ASP A 204 -23.37 -24.77 -9.07
N GLU A 205 -24.17 -24.16 -8.20
CA GLU A 205 -25.62 -24.40 -8.10
C GLU A 205 -26.38 -23.90 -9.33
N GLU A 206 -26.03 -22.73 -9.87
CA GLU A 206 -26.59 -22.17 -11.10
C GLU A 206 -26.32 -23.10 -12.30
N LEU A 207 -25.06 -23.55 -12.47
CA LEU A 207 -24.70 -24.50 -13.55
C LEU A 207 -25.44 -25.83 -13.45
N GLN A 208 -25.69 -26.32 -12.24
CA GLN A 208 -26.46 -27.56 -12.04
C GLN A 208 -27.96 -27.37 -12.31
N SER A 209 -28.52 -26.19 -12.03
CA SER A 209 -29.92 -25.86 -12.29
C SER A 209 -30.20 -25.75 -13.78
N ASP A 210 -29.31 -25.11 -14.54
CA ASP A 210 -29.44 -24.97 -16.00
C ASP A 210 -29.32 -26.30 -16.74
N ASN A 211 -28.47 -27.20 -16.29
CA ASN A 211 -28.37 -28.55 -16.84
C ASN A 211 -29.60 -29.43 -16.60
N LYS A 212 -30.34 -29.18 -15.51
CA LYS A 212 -31.61 -29.92 -15.23
C LYS A 212 -32.80 -29.42 -16.03
N ASN A 213 -32.76 -28.15 -16.47
CA ASN A 213 -33.83 -27.54 -17.26
C ASN A 213 -33.70 -27.81 -18.77
N HIS A 214 -32.62 -28.43 -19.22
CA HIS A 214 -32.37 -28.78 -20.63
C HIS A 214 -32.46 -30.29 -20.90
N GLN A 215 -32.92 -31.11 -19.94
CA GLN A 215 -33.27 -32.52 -20.09
C GLN A 215 -34.79 -32.70 -20.01
#